data_716a9536f62fff38e07d9e7fbbd9da2e
#
_entry.id   716a9536f62fff38e07d9e7fbbd9da2e
#
_cell.length_a   1.000
_cell.length_b   1.000
_cell.length_c   1.000
_cell.angle_alpha   90.00
_cell.angle_beta   90.00
_cell.angle_gamma   90.00
#
_symmetry.space_group_name_H-M   'P 1'
#
loop_
_entity.id
_entity.type
_entity.pdbx_description
1 polymer ?
#
loop_
_entity_poly.entity_id
_entity_poly.type
_entity_poly.pdbx_seq_one_letter_code
_entity_poly.pdbx_strand_id
1 'polypeptide(L)'
;MVPTLCLFDRFDNRLGILSVSGAMVHTEELGGEDTIEFNCNAAPEKGDRLLWRDPEDNAWREHVVVRTEESLCGPARVYAESSLCELLGDFIEEAQLVGKTAEQAMAAALASTRWTLGDVGVGETERGCLLYHVNALAAVRRVEEVWGGEAEAGIAVSGGRVASRTLSLPARRGAWRGARVTYGKGLCACTRTVLEDEVLTALFGYGKGLPVYDEAGAPTGGFTRRLTFGPLNGERNWVGDEAARLGWGRWDASRGAKVHRYGSVVFPDCEDASELLALTRAELARVSSPQVSYEVDAADVLGCGAVGLGDDVAVCDDSRALGLRVRARCVRRVRTFGERALERRLTLGRAERSAWAAASEVAARVAGAEETAASAADAVGSLEDLGTRRF
;
A
#
# COMPACT_ATOMS: atom_id res chain seq x y z
N MET A 1 6.21 27.97 6.04
CA MET A 1 5.03 28.83 5.75
C MET A 1 3.87 27.93 5.38
N VAL A 2 2.68 28.19 5.92
CA VAL A 2 1.47 27.40 5.61
C VAL A 2 1.07 27.65 4.16
N PRO A 3 0.79 26.61 3.35
CA PRO A 3 0.33 26.78 1.98
C PRO A 3 -1.07 27.41 1.91
N THR A 4 -1.36 28.08 0.80
CA THR A 4 -2.70 28.65 0.55
C THR A 4 -3.67 27.53 0.19
N LEU A 5 -4.74 27.36 0.96
CA LEU A 5 -5.80 26.40 0.69
C LEU A 5 -6.94 27.06 -0.08
N CYS A 6 -7.16 26.65 -1.33
CA CYS A 6 -8.34 27.04 -2.10
C CYS A 6 -9.49 26.09 -1.77
N LEU A 7 -10.62 26.64 -1.32
CA LEU A 7 -11.81 25.88 -0.95
C LEU A 7 -12.77 25.79 -2.14
N PHE A 8 -13.24 24.59 -2.42
CA PHE A 8 -14.26 24.25 -3.39
C PHE A 8 -15.37 23.43 -2.73
N ASP A 9 -16.59 23.57 -3.22
CA ASP A 9 -17.67 22.68 -2.81
C ASP A 9 -17.53 21.28 -3.47
N ARG A 10 -18.41 20.37 -3.10
CA ARG A 10 -18.49 19.00 -3.66
C ARG A 10 -18.80 18.95 -5.16
N PHE A 11 -19.22 20.08 -5.75
CA PHE A 11 -19.54 20.24 -7.19
C PHE A 11 -18.44 20.97 -7.96
N ASP A 12 -17.24 21.10 -7.37
CA ASP A 12 -16.08 21.81 -7.92
C ASP A 12 -16.31 23.33 -8.14
N ASN A 13 -17.30 23.95 -7.44
CA ASN A 13 -17.44 25.40 -7.44
C ASN A 13 -16.50 26.01 -6.42
N ARG A 14 -15.75 27.02 -6.83
CA ARG A 14 -14.83 27.73 -5.95
C ARG A 14 -15.58 28.55 -4.92
N LEU A 15 -15.39 28.29 -3.63
CA LEU A 15 -15.96 29.04 -2.53
C LEU A 15 -15.03 30.16 -2.05
N GLY A 16 -13.71 29.97 -2.14
CA GLY A 16 -12.76 31.00 -1.72
C GLY A 16 -11.40 30.46 -1.33
N ILE A 17 -10.78 31.13 -0.38
CA ILE A 17 -9.51 30.75 0.25
C ILE A 17 -9.80 30.52 1.73
N LEU A 18 -9.33 29.38 2.24
CA LEU A 18 -9.45 29.02 3.65
C LEU A 18 -8.19 29.46 4.41
N SER A 19 -8.39 30.25 5.46
CA SER A 19 -7.30 30.66 6.34
C SER A 19 -7.06 29.63 7.43
N VAL A 20 -5.86 29.06 7.45
CA VAL A 20 -5.42 28.14 8.47
C VAL A 20 -5.02 28.91 9.73
N SER A 21 -5.49 28.49 10.88
CA SER A 21 -5.14 29.03 12.20
C SER A 21 -4.02 28.19 12.82
N GLY A 22 -2.82 28.74 12.89
CA GLY A 22 -1.65 28.03 13.38
C GLY A 22 -0.94 27.18 12.33
N ALA A 23 -0.85 25.89 12.54
CA ALA A 23 -0.13 24.96 11.64
C ALA A 23 -1.07 24.03 10.88
N MET A 24 -0.60 23.57 9.71
CA MET A 24 -1.19 22.46 8.95
C MET A 24 -0.24 21.26 9.01
N VAL A 25 -0.75 20.12 9.39
CA VAL A 25 -0.02 18.84 9.36
C VAL A 25 -0.42 18.08 8.13
N HIS A 26 0.55 17.63 7.33
CA HIS A 26 0.36 16.78 6.18
C HIS A 26 1.08 15.46 6.41
N THR A 27 0.35 14.36 6.37
CA THR A 27 0.87 13.00 6.53
C THR A 27 0.71 12.25 5.23
N GLU A 28 1.80 11.67 4.74
CA GLU A 28 1.82 10.82 3.55
C GLU A 28 2.50 9.50 3.87
N GLU A 29 1.92 8.38 3.41
CA GLU A 29 2.47 7.04 3.54
C GLU A 29 2.45 6.32 2.19
N LEU A 30 3.53 5.60 1.89
CA LEU A 30 3.65 4.87 0.63
C LEU A 30 2.62 3.73 0.57
N GLY A 31 1.70 3.82 -0.39
CA GLY A 31 0.59 2.89 -0.50
C GLY A 31 -0.47 3.00 0.60
N GLY A 32 -0.45 4.06 1.41
CA GLY A 32 -1.31 4.24 2.57
C GLY A 32 -1.97 5.62 2.65
N GLU A 33 -1.82 6.23 3.81
CA GLU A 33 -2.43 7.49 4.19
C GLU A 33 -1.86 8.68 3.38
N ASP A 34 -2.75 9.60 2.98
CA ASP A 34 -2.41 10.93 2.50
C ASP A 34 -3.47 11.90 3.01
N THR A 35 -3.15 12.61 4.10
CA THR A 35 -4.10 13.37 4.89
C THR A 35 -3.55 14.73 5.29
N ILE A 36 -4.45 15.72 5.46
CA ILE A 36 -4.12 16.99 6.08
C ILE A 36 -5.01 17.25 7.30
N GLU A 37 -4.40 17.77 8.35
CA GLU A 37 -5.09 18.27 9.54
C GLU A 37 -4.70 19.72 9.82
N PHE A 38 -5.69 20.56 10.13
CA PHE A 38 -5.46 21.96 10.49
C PHE A 38 -6.66 22.55 11.23
N ASN A 39 -6.46 23.71 11.81
CA ASN A 39 -7.55 24.51 12.39
C ASN A 39 -7.87 25.71 11.49
N CYS A 40 -9.13 26.11 11.42
CA CYS A 40 -9.59 27.29 10.67
C CYS A 40 -10.83 27.93 11.34
N ASN A 41 -11.06 29.23 11.03
CA ASN A 41 -12.22 29.93 11.58
C ASN A 41 -13.52 29.69 10.79
N ALA A 42 -13.39 29.29 9.51
CA ALA A 42 -14.54 28.91 8.69
C ALA A 42 -14.58 27.37 8.65
N ALA A 43 -15.67 26.76 9.09
CA ALA A 43 -15.84 25.32 9.08
C ALA A 43 -16.28 24.84 7.69
N PRO A 44 -15.41 24.17 6.89
CA PRO A 44 -15.82 23.57 5.64
C PRO A 44 -16.72 22.38 5.89
N GLU A 45 -17.63 22.12 4.96
CA GLU A 45 -18.55 20.97 5.05
C GLU A 45 -17.87 19.68 4.62
N LYS A 46 -18.38 18.55 5.09
CA LYS A 46 -17.97 17.23 4.60
C LYS A 46 -18.19 17.12 3.10
N GLY A 47 -17.16 16.70 2.37
CA GLY A 47 -17.15 16.60 0.91
C GLY A 47 -16.65 17.85 0.19
N ASP A 48 -16.41 18.94 0.90
CA ASP A 48 -15.71 20.09 0.33
C ASP A 48 -14.26 19.71 -0.01
N ARG A 49 -13.68 20.44 -0.98
CA ARG A 49 -12.37 20.13 -1.53
C ARG A 49 -11.38 21.24 -1.24
N LEU A 50 -10.19 20.82 -0.88
CA LEU A 50 -9.07 21.68 -0.55
C LEU A 50 -7.98 21.48 -1.60
N LEU A 51 -7.79 22.48 -2.45
CA LEU A 51 -6.76 22.49 -3.48
C LEU A 51 -5.61 23.39 -3.02
N TRP A 52 -4.40 22.84 -3.01
CA TRP A 52 -3.22 23.57 -2.59
C TRP A 52 -1.97 23.13 -3.34
N ARG A 53 -1.02 24.04 -3.43
CA ARG A 53 0.26 23.79 -4.07
C ARG A 53 1.31 23.53 -3.02
N ASP A 54 1.95 22.38 -3.10
CA ASP A 54 3.01 21.99 -2.18
C ASP A 54 4.25 22.86 -2.39
N PRO A 55 4.76 23.58 -1.37
CA PRO A 55 5.90 24.47 -1.52
C PRO A 55 7.23 23.73 -1.71
N GLU A 56 7.31 22.41 -1.44
CA GLU A 56 8.55 21.65 -1.57
C GLU A 56 8.77 21.11 -2.99
N ASP A 57 7.74 20.52 -3.59
CA ASP A 57 7.83 19.89 -4.92
C ASP A 57 7.07 20.64 -6.00
N ASN A 58 6.37 21.72 -5.64
CA ASN A 58 5.48 22.49 -6.50
C ASN A 58 4.30 21.70 -7.10
N ALA A 59 4.06 20.49 -6.66
CA ALA A 59 2.93 19.69 -7.10
C ALA A 59 1.61 20.25 -6.55
N TRP A 60 0.55 20.14 -7.33
CA TRP A 60 -0.79 20.40 -6.84
C TRP A 60 -1.31 19.18 -6.09
N ARG A 61 -1.98 19.43 -4.97
CA ARG A 61 -2.60 18.41 -4.13
C ARG A 61 -4.05 18.76 -3.88
N GLU A 62 -4.91 17.77 -3.91
CA GLU A 62 -6.32 17.88 -3.63
C GLU A 62 -6.71 16.95 -2.49
N HIS A 63 -7.36 17.51 -1.47
CA HIS A 63 -7.90 16.76 -0.34
C HIS A 63 -9.38 17.02 -0.19
N VAL A 64 -10.12 16.00 0.22
CA VAL A 64 -11.56 16.05 0.47
C VAL A 64 -11.79 16.09 1.97
N VAL A 65 -12.61 17.02 2.45
CA VAL A 65 -12.96 17.16 3.86
C VAL A 65 -13.82 15.96 4.28
N VAL A 66 -13.28 15.17 5.19
CA VAL A 66 -13.95 13.98 5.75
C VAL A 66 -14.63 14.32 7.06
N ARG A 67 -13.99 15.16 7.89
CA ARG A 67 -14.48 15.53 9.21
C ARG A 67 -14.10 16.96 9.56
N THR A 68 -15.08 17.68 10.13
CA THR A 68 -14.91 18.98 10.74
C THR A 68 -15.45 18.91 12.17
N GLU A 69 -14.63 19.31 13.13
CA GLU A 69 -14.99 19.38 14.55
C GLU A 69 -15.08 20.83 14.95
N GLU A 70 -16.29 21.29 15.31
CA GLU A 70 -16.54 22.66 15.76
C GLU A 70 -16.65 22.68 17.28
N SER A 71 -16.07 23.70 17.91
CA SER A 71 -16.27 23.97 19.33
C SER A 71 -16.96 25.31 19.51
N LEU A 72 -17.68 25.48 20.65
CA LEU A 72 -18.37 26.74 20.98
C LEU A 72 -17.42 27.94 21.07
N CYS A 73 -16.17 27.70 21.41
CA CYS A 73 -15.14 28.73 21.52
C CYS A 73 -13.86 28.24 20.89
N GLY A 74 -13.50 28.77 19.73
CA GLY A 74 -12.26 28.45 19.06
C GLY A 74 -12.41 28.08 17.58
N PRO A 75 -11.30 27.89 16.88
CA PRO A 75 -11.32 27.48 15.48
C PRO A 75 -11.82 26.04 15.34
N ALA A 76 -12.45 25.74 14.21
CA ALA A 76 -12.82 24.39 13.83
C ALA A 76 -11.56 23.59 13.48
N ARG A 77 -11.52 22.31 13.88
CA ARG A 77 -10.50 21.35 13.47
C ARG A 77 -10.99 20.60 12.25
N VAL A 78 -10.19 20.60 11.20
CA VAL A 78 -10.51 19.97 9.92
C VAL A 78 -9.57 18.81 9.69
N TYR A 79 -10.13 17.66 9.29
CA TYR A 79 -9.44 16.49 8.79
C TYR A 79 -9.89 16.23 7.36
N ALA A 80 -8.93 16.16 6.42
CA ALA A 80 -9.21 15.90 5.02
C ALA A 80 -8.23 14.86 4.48
N GLU A 81 -8.73 14.00 3.59
CA GLU A 81 -8.00 12.92 2.93
C GLU A 81 -7.75 13.26 1.48
N SER A 82 -6.68 12.72 0.89
CA SER A 82 -6.42 12.82 -0.55
C SER A 82 -7.67 12.46 -1.35
N SER A 83 -7.91 13.16 -2.45
CA SER A 83 -9.06 12.89 -3.32
C SER A 83 -9.08 11.47 -3.90
N LEU A 84 -8.01 10.69 -3.77
CA LEU A 84 -8.00 9.24 -4.01
C LEU A 84 -9.02 8.48 -3.13
N CYS A 85 -9.40 9.02 -1.97
CA CYS A 85 -10.43 8.39 -1.12
C CYS A 85 -11.79 8.25 -1.84
N GLU A 86 -12.04 9.03 -2.88
CA GLU A 86 -13.26 8.92 -3.69
C GLU A 86 -13.38 7.56 -4.39
N LEU A 87 -12.25 6.92 -4.74
CA LEU A 87 -12.24 5.57 -5.30
C LEU A 87 -12.85 4.51 -4.38
N LEU A 88 -13.02 4.81 -3.09
CA LEU A 88 -13.76 3.94 -2.16
C LEU A 88 -15.26 3.94 -2.46
N GLY A 89 -15.79 5.01 -3.07
CA GLY A 89 -17.20 5.15 -3.45
C GLY A 89 -17.53 4.55 -4.83
N ASP A 90 -16.54 4.30 -5.65
CA ASP A 90 -16.71 3.69 -6.97
C ASP A 90 -16.64 2.17 -6.86
N PHE A 91 -17.58 1.46 -7.47
CA PHE A 91 -17.75 0.02 -7.27
C PHE A 91 -17.62 -0.76 -8.59
N ILE A 92 -16.91 -1.86 -8.53
CA ILE A 92 -16.74 -2.82 -9.62
C ILE A 92 -17.47 -4.11 -9.23
N GLU A 93 -18.56 -4.43 -9.94
CA GLU A 93 -19.33 -5.62 -9.67
C GLU A 93 -18.53 -6.86 -10.08
N GLU A 94 -18.07 -6.90 -11.34
CA GLU A 94 -17.23 -7.97 -11.86
C GLU A 94 -16.38 -7.48 -13.03
N ALA A 95 -15.09 -7.78 -12.99
CA ALA A 95 -14.19 -7.62 -14.12
C ALA A 95 -13.15 -8.75 -14.13
N GLN A 96 -13.28 -9.68 -15.07
CA GLN A 96 -12.32 -10.75 -15.26
C GLN A 96 -11.20 -10.28 -16.20
N LEU A 97 -10.01 -10.11 -15.66
CA LEU A 97 -8.81 -9.71 -16.39
C LEU A 97 -8.00 -10.98 -16.71
N VAL A 98 -7.90 -11.33 -17.99
CA VAL A 98 -7.13 -12.49 -18.45
C VAL A 98 -6.21 -12.04 -19.59
N GLY A 99 -4.91 -12.34 -19.49
CA GLY A 99 -3.92 -11.95 -20.50
C GLY A 99 -3.87 -10.42 -20.67
N LYS A 100 -3.91 -9.66 -19.57
CA LYS A 100 -3.90 -8.19 -19.58
C LYS A 100 -2.54 -7.64 -19.13
N THR A 101 -2.14 -6.52 -19.71
CA THR A 101 -1.03 -5.72 -19.21
C THR A 101 -1.47 -4.90 -18.00
N ALA A 102 -0.49 -4.39 -17.23
CA ALA A 102 -0.77 -3.48 -16.11
C ALA A 102 -1.57 -2.25 -16.54
N GLU A 103 -1.27 -1.68 -17.71
CA GLU A 103 -1.98 -0.54 -18.27
C GLU A 103 -3.47 -0.86 -18.51
N GLN A 104 -3.76 -2.01 -19.14
CA GLN A 104 -5.13 -2.45 -19.38
C GLN A 104 -5.88 -2.74 -18.07
N ALA A 105 -5.18 -3.29 -17.08
CA ALA A 105 -5.75 -3.60 -15.78
C ALA A 105 -6.08 -2.33 -14.99
N MET A 106 -5.16 -1.35 -14.96
CA MET A 106 -5.41 -0.04 -14.36
C MET A 106 -6.53 0.72 -15.05
N ALA A 107 -6.57 0.70 -16.41
CA ALA A 107 -7.66 1.31 -17.15
C ALA A 107 -9.03 0.69 -16.80
N ALA A 108 -9.10 -0.63 -16.61
CA ALA A 108 -10.31 -1.31 -16.16
C ALA A 108 -10.71 -0.92 -14.72
N ALA A 109 -9.73 -0.82 -13.81
CA ALA A 109 -9.97 -0.39 -12.43
C ALA A 109 -10.49 1.05 -12.31
N LEU A 110 -10.13 1.93 -13.25
CA LEU A 110 -10.51 3.35 -13.25
C LEU A 110 -11.70 3.68 -14.16
N ALA A 111 -12.24 2.70 -14.92
CA ALA A 111 -13.20 2.94 -15.99
C ALA A 111 -14.48 3.69 -15.56
N SER A 112 -14.95 3.49 -14.33
CA SER A 112 -16.17 4.13 -13.79
C SER A 112 -15.88 5.32 -12.87
N THR A 113 -14.62 5.73 -12.76
CA THR A 113 -14.19 6.76 -11.82
C THR A 113 -13.96 8.11 -12.51
N ARG A 114 -13.76 9.16 -11.73
CA ARG A 114 -13.32 10.48 -12.26
C ARG A 114 -11.79 10.57 -12.46
N TRP A 115 -11.06 9.50 -12.17
CA TRP A 115 -9.62 9.42 -12.36
C TRP A 115 -9.27 8.87 -13.73
N THR A 116 -8.29 9.43 -14.36
CA THR A 116 -7.77 8.97 -15.64
C THR A 116 -6.43 8.27 -15.44
N LEU A 117 -6.15 7.27 -16.26
CA LEU A 117 -4.86 6.61 -16.24
C LEU A 117 -3.75 7.56 -16.67
N GLY A 118 -2.69 7.65 -15.88
CA GLY A 118 -1.44 8.33 -16.19
C GLY A 118 -0.40 7.36 -16.77
N ASP A 119 0.88 7.68 -16.56
CA ASP A 119 1.98 6.86 -17.05
C ASP A 119 2.07 5.52 -16.30
N VAL A 120 2.30 4.41 -17.03
CA VAL A 120 2.52 3.08 -16.48
C VAL A 120 3.97 2.67 -16.74
N GLY A 121 4.76 2.56 -15.68
CA GLY A 121 6.20 2.26 -15.73
C GLY A 121 6.56 0.81 -15.40
N VAL A 122 5.57 -0.06 -15.15
CA VAL A 122 5.77 -1.50 -15.00
C VAL A 122 5.79 -2.18 -16.37
N GLY A 123 6.49 -3.32 -16.48
CA GLY A 123 6.65 -4.01 -17.76
C GLY A 123 5.33 -4.52 -18.38
N GLU A 124 5.37 -4.83 -19.67
CA GLU A 124 4.24 -5.29 -20.46
C GLU A 124 3.88 -6.78 -20.24
N THR A 125 4.26 -7.36 -19.11
CA THR A 125 3.97 -8.75 -18.78
C THR A 125 2.45 -8.94 -18.66
N GLU A 126 1.90 -9.81 -19.48
CA GLU A 126 0.49 -10.18 -19.40
C GLU A 126 0.24 -11.06 -18.18
N ARG A 127 -0.76 -10.71 -17.40
CA ARG A 127 -1.21 -11.45 -16.21
C ARG A 127 -2.74 -11.47 -16.16
N GLY A 128 -3.27 -12.09 -15.12
CA GLY A 128 -4.71 -12.13 -14.89
C GLY A 128 -5.07 -11.94 -13.43
N CYS A 129 -6.21 -11.36 -13.18
CA CYS A 129 -6.86 -11.36 -11.87
C CYS A 129 -8.37 -11.19 -12.03
N LEU A 130 -9.10 -11.56 -11.00
CA LEU A 130 -10.53 -11.30 -10.90
C LEU A 130 -10.72 -10.09 -9.96
N LEU A 131 -11.48 -9.10 -10.43
CA LEU A 131 -12.02 -8.00 -9.63
C LEU A 131 -13.50 -8.30 -9.44
N TYR A 132 -13.88 -8.66 -8.23
CA TYR A 132 -15.25 -9.10 -7.94
C TYR A 132 -15.75 -8.43 -6.67
N HIS A 133 -16.85 -7.68 -6.76
CA HIS A 133 -17.48 -6.95 -5.67
C HIS A 133 -16.48 -6.08 -4.86
N VAL A 134 -15.63 -5.33 -5.57
CA VAL A 134 -14.60 -4.48 -4.97
C VAL A 134 -14.80 -3.02 -5.32
N ASN A 135 -14.34 -2.12 -4.46
CA ASN A 135 -14.24 -0.70 -4.81
C ASN A 135 -13.03 -0.44 -5.71
N ALA A 136 -13.03 0.69 -6.43
CA ALA A 136 -11.98 1.02 -7.38
C ALA A 136 -10.59 1.15 -6.72
N LEU A 137 -10.50 1.60 -5.45
CA LEU A 137 -9.22 1.67 -4.73
C LEU A 137 -8.66 0.27 -4.45
N ALA A 138 -9.51 -0.66 -4.02
CA ALA A 138 -9.12 -2.07 -3.83
C ALA A 138 -8.70 -2.72 -5.15
N ALA A 139 -9.38 -2.40 -6.26
CA ALA A 139 -9.00 -2.86 -7.59
C ALA A 139 -7.62 -2.35 -8.00
N VAL A 140 -7.31 -1.06 -7.78
CA VAL A 140 -5.97 -0.49 -8.00
C VAL A 140 -4.92 -1.24 -7.16
N ARG A 141 -5.18 -1.48 -5.87
CA ARG A 141 -4.28 -2.25 -5.00
C ARG A 141 -4.06 -3.67 -5.52
N ARG A 142 -5.11 -4.29 -6.04
CA ARG A 142 -5.00 -5.62 -6.65
C ARG A 142 -4.11 -5.61 -7.90
N VAL A 143 -4.19 -4.57 -8.71
CA VAL A 143 -3.30 -4.40 -9.87
C VAL A 143 -1.85 -4.22 -9.41
N GLU A 144 -1.57 -3.40 -8.37
CA GLU A 144 -0.24 -3.25 -7.78
C GLU A 144 0.32 -4.59 -7.29
N GLU A 145 -0.50 -5.43 -6.65
CA GLU A 145 -0.08 -6.75 -6.16
C GLU A 145 0.28 -7.71 -7.29
N VAL A 146 -0.52 -7.73 -8.37
CA VAL A 146 -0.38 -8.71 -9.44
C VAL A 146 0.69 -8.29 -10.44
N TRP A 147 0.71 -7.03 -10.90
CA TRP A 147 1.64 -6.56 -11.92
C TRP A 147 2.87 -5.87 -11.33
N GLY A 148 2.82 -5.50 -10.07
CA GLY A 148 3.83 -4.66 -9.42
C GLY A 148 3.55 -3.17 -9.65
N GLY A 149 4.50 -2.34 -9.22
CA GLY A 149 4.39 -0.89 -9.29
C GLY A 149 3.81 -0.26 -8.02
N GLU A 150 3.73 1.05 -8.01
CA GLU A 150 3.29 1.85 -6.87
C GLU A 150 2.47 3.04 -7.39
N ALA A 151 1.18 3.01 -7.15
CA ALA A 151 0.26 4.03 -7.66
C ALA A 151 0.61 5.43 -7.12
N GLU A 152 0.58 6.42 -8.00
CA GLU A 152 0.87 7.81 -7.70
C GLU A 152 -0.17 8.74 -8.30
N ALA A 153 -0.82 9.53 -7.43
CA ALA A 153 -1.82 10.50 -7.81
C ALA A 153 -1.18 11.77 -8.37
N GLY A 154 -1.73 12.30 -9.47
CA GLY A 154 -1.36 13.57 -10.07
C GLY A 154 -2.57 14.47 -10.22
N ILE A 155 -2.45 15.74 -9.80
CA ILE A 155 -3.49 16.75 -9.94
C ILE A 155 -2.97 17.83 -10.87
N ALA A 156 -3.64 18.04 -12.01
CA ALA A 156 -3.36 19.16 -12.89
C ALA A 156 -4.37 20.29 -12.67
N VAL A 157 -3.88 21.53 -12.68
CA VAL A 157 -4.69 22.72 -12.44
C VAL A 157 -4.58 23.68 -13.61
N SER A 158 -5.72 24.15 -14.09
CA SER A 158 -5.82 25.19 -15.12
C SER A 158 -6.88 26.20 -14.73
N GLY A 159 -6.60 27.50 -14.91
CA GLY A 159 -7.54 28.57 -14.56
C GLY A 159 -7.94 28.57 -13.07
N GLY A 160 -7.08 28.03 -12.18
CA GLY A 160 -7.36 27.96 -10.74
C GLY A 160 -8.37 26.87 -10.33
N ARG A 161 -8.63 25.89 -11.21
CA ARG A 161 -9.50 24.74 -10.98
C ARG A 161 -8.77 23.45 -11.35
N VAL A 162 -9.18 22.33 -10.80
CA VAL A 162 -8.68 21.01 -11.18
C VAL A 162 -9.10 20.74 -12.64
N ALA A 163 -8.10 20.55 -13.50
CA ALA A 163 -8.29 20.22 -14.91
C ALA A 163 -8.31 18.70 -15.14
N SER A 164 -7.46 17.95 -14.43
CA SER A 164 -7.46 16.50 -14.49
C SER A 164 -6.95 15.89 -13.17
N ARG A 165 -7.41 14.68 -12.90
CA ARG A 165 -6.94 13.79 -11.86
C ARG A 165 -6.40 12.55 -12.53
N THR A 166 -5.11 12.27 -12.37
CA THR A 166 -4.44 11.14 -13.02
C THR A 166 -3.90 10.19 -11.97
N LEU A 167 -3.94 8.89 -12.24
CA LEU A 167 -3.31 7.86 -11.43
C LEU A 167 -2.29 7.12 -12.28
N SER A 168 -1.02 7.34 -12.00
CA SER A 168 0.11 6.69 -12.66
C SER A 168 0.53 5.44 -11.88
N LEU A 169 1.19 4.48 -12.56
CA LEU A 169 1.72 3.27 -11.95
C LEU A 169 3.22 3.12 -12.30
N PRO A 170 4.12 3.96 -11.75
CA PRO A 170 5.55 3.74 -11.90
C PRO A 170 5.97 2.41 -11.27
N ALA A 171 7.02 1.78 -11.78
CA ALA A 171 7.57 0.56 -11.19
C ALA A 171 8.01 0.78 -9.73
N ARG A 172 8.43 2.00 -9.40
CA ARG A 172 8.80 2.44 -8.05
C ARG A 172 8.66 3.94 -7.94
N ARG A 173 8.07 4.42 -6.86
CA ARG A 173 8.07 5.85 -6.50
C ARG A 173 9.39 6.24 -5.84
N GLY A 174 9.80 7.48 -6.05
CA GLY A 174 11.01 8.05 -5.51
C GLY A 174 12.31 7.52 -6.13
N ALA A 175 13.42 8.14 -5.77
CA ALA A 175 14.74 7.84 -6.29
C ALA A 175 15.84 8.15 -5.26
N TRP A 176 17.06 7.69 -5.53
CA TRP A 176 18.24 8.17 -4.82
C TRP A 176 18.64 9.55 -5.35
N ARG A 177 18.47 10.58 -4.52
CA ARG A 177 18.84 11.97 -4.85
C ARG A 177 20.02 12.49 -4.05
N GLY A 178 20.76 11.60 -3.36
CA GLY A 178 21.89 11.98 -2.52
C GLY A 178 21.49 12.48 -1.12
N ALA A 179 20.23 12.31 -0.72
CA ALA A 179 19.76 12.72 0.59
C ALA A 179 20.50 11.98 1.71
N ARG A 180 21.03 12.73 2.66
CA ARG A 180 21.79 12.18 3.79
C ARG A 180 21.33 12.80 5.09
N VAL A 181 21.15 11.95 6.08
CA VAL A 181 20.90 12.33 7.48
C VAL A 181 22.08 11.84 8.30
N THR A 182 22.76 12.76 9.00
CA THR A 182 23.93 12.43 9.84
C THR A 182 23.63 12.78 11.28
N TYR A 183 23.81 11.82 12.19
CA TYR A 183 23.63 12.05 13.62
C TYR A 183 24.56 13.17 14.09
N GLY A 184 24.01 14.14 14.84
CA GLY A 184 24.72 15.34 15.28
C GLY A 184 24.80 16.48 14.26
N LYS A 185 24.29 16.29 13.03
CA LYS A 185 24.15 17.34 12.01
C LYS A 185 22.80 17.22 11.33
N GLY A 186 21.79 17.95 11.80
CA GLY A 186 20.45 17.91 11.24
C GLY A 186 19.56 16.75 11.73
N LEU A 187 20.04 15.89 12.60
CA LEU A 187 19.28 14.83 13.25
C LEU A 187 18.91 15.27 14.68
N CYS A 188 17.64 15.62 14.90
CA CYS A 188 17.15 15.96 16.24
C CYS A 188 16.90 14.71 17.08
N ALA A 189 16.38 13.66 16.47
CA ALA A 189 16.19 12.34 17.09
C ALA A 189 16.21 11.24 16.01
N CYS A 190 16.73 10.06 16.37
CA CYS A 190 16.64 8.86 15.54
C CYS A 190 16.27 7.68 16.42
N THR A 191 15.10 7.13 16.22
CA THR A 191 14.68 5.89 16.87
C THR A 191 14.82 4.75 15.87
N ARG A 192 15.54 3.71 16.27
CA ARG A 192 15.66 2.48 15.48
C ARG A 192 14.79 1.40 16.11
N THR A 193 13.81 0.94 15.37
CA THR A 193 12.95 -0.19 15.74
C THR A 193 13.31 -1.40 14.90
N VAL A 194 13.53 -2.53 15.54
CA VAL A 194 13.81 -3.82 14.90
C VAL A 194 12.65 -4.75 15.24
N LEU A 195 11.92 -5.17 14.21
CA LEU A 195 10.81 -6.11 14.35
C LEU A 195 11.33 -7.52 14.04
N GLU A 196 11.67 -8.28 15.08
CA GLU A 196 12.21 -9.65 14.96
C GLU A 196 11.11 -10.71 14.87
N ASP A 197 9.91 -10.42 15.37
CA ASP A 197 8.80 -11.38 15.42
C ASP A 197 8.25 -11.74 14.04
N GLU A 198 8.47 -10.89 13.06
CA GLU A 198 8.03 -11.09 11.67
C GLU A 198 9.05 -11.84 10.79
N VAL A 199 10.23 -12.19 11.31
CA VAL A 199 11.25 -12.88 10.51
C VAL A 199 10.84 -14.33 10.28
N LEU A 200 10.61 -14.68 9.01
CA LEU A 200 10.38 -16.05 8.55
C LEU A 200 11.62 -16.55 7.82
N THR A 201 12.07 -17.76 8.14
CA THR A 201 13.27 -18.33 7.51
C THR A 201 12.95 -19.43 6.51
N ALA A 202 11.68 -19.80 6.41
CA ALA A 202 11.14 -20.69 5.39
C ALA A 202 9.67 -20.33 5.09
N LEU A 203 9.27 -20.49 3.84
CA LEU A 203 7.96 -20.06 3.37
C LEU A 203 7.32 -21.14 2.48
N PHE A 204 6.09 -21.55 2.83
CA PHE A 204 5.24 -22.35 1.97
C PHE A 204 4.55 -21.45 0.95
N GLY A 205 4.57 -21.84 -0.32
CA GLY A 205 3.89 -21.13 -1.39
C GLY A 205 2.71 -21.91 -1.96
N TYR A 206 1.59 -21.25 -2.09
CA TYR A 206 0.37 -21.82 -2.65
C TYR A 206 -0.16 -20.91 -3.76
N GLY A 207 -0.47 -21.51 -4.91
CA GLY A 207 -1.07 -20.80 -6.05
C GLY A 207 -2.59 -20.91 -6.08
N LYS A 208 -3.16 -20.77 -7.26
CA LYS A 208 -4.60 -20.88 -7.54
C LYS A 208 -5.16 -22.21 -7.09
N GLY A 209 -6.42 -22.22 -6.67
CA GLY A 209 -7.17 -23.45 -6.39
C GLY A 209 -7.30 -24.31 -7.66
N LEU A 210 -7.05 -25.63 -7.54
CA LEU A 210 -7.20 -26.56 -8.63
C LEU A 210 -8.65 -27.08 -8.68
N PRO A 211 -9.30 -27.06 -9.84
CA PRO A 211 -10.66 -27.56 -9.97
C PRO A 211 -10.74 -29.04 -9.62
N VAL A 212 -11.84 -29.44 -8.98
CA VAL A 212 -12.18 -30.83 -8.75
C VAL A 212 -13.02 -31.32 -9.92
N TYR A 213 -12.63 -32.46 -10.47
CA TYR A 213 -13.38 -33.14 -11.53
C TYR A 213 -14.13 -34.31 -10.94
N ASP A 214 -15.34 -34.57 -11.44
CA ASP A 214 -16.11 -35.75 -11.14
C ASP A 214 -15.57 -37.02 -11.88
N GLU A 215 -16.18 -38.18 -11.63
CA GLU A 215 -15.80 -39.43 -12.28
C GLU A 215 -16.01 -39.41 -13.82
N ALA A 216 -16.81 -38.46 -14.32
CA ALA A 216 -17.05 -38.26 -15.73
C ALA A 216 -16.09 -37.25 -16.38
N GLY A 217 -15.19 -36.63 -15.58
CA GLY A 217 -14.22 -35.62 -16.01
C GLY A 217 -14.80 -34.22 -16.17
N ALA A 218 -15.99 -33.96 -15.63
CA ALA A 218 -16.58 -32.61 -15.61
C ALA A 218 -16.17 -31.85 -14.34
N PRO A 219 -15.89 -30.54 -14.40
CA PRO A 219 -15.56 -29.77 -13.24
C PRO A 219 -16.76 -29.66 -12.29
N THR A 220 -16.56 -30.01 -11.01
CA THR A 220 -17.62 -29.99 -10.00
C THR A 220 -17.89 -28.60 -9.41
N GLY A 221 -17.15 -27.56 -9.84
CA GLY A 221 -17.23 -26.22 -9.28
C GLY A 221 -16.49 -26.06 -7.94
N GLY A 222 -15.99 -27.15 -7.34
CA GLY A 222 -15.22 -27.11 -6.09
C GLY A 222 -13.71 -27.05 -6.32
N PHE A 223 -12.96 -26.54 -5.30
CA PHE A 223 -11.51 -26.52 -5.28
C PHE A 223 -11.02 -27.26 -4.04
N THR A 224 -10.27 -28.36 -4.20
CA THR A 224 -9.76 -29.15 -3.06
C THR A 224 -8.32 -28.88 -2.73
N ARG A 225 -7.52 -28.51 -3.69
CA ARG A 225 -6.10 -28.27 -3.51
C ARG A 225 -5.67 -27.00 -4.22
N ARG A 226 -4.72 -26.30 -3.63
CA ARG A 226 -4.04 -25.19 -4.28
C ARG A 226 -2.87 -25.72 -5.10
N LEU A 227 -2.51 -25.01 -6.17
CA LEU A 227 -1.28 -25.26 -6.90
C LEU A 227 -0.08 -25.19 -5.95
N THR A 228 0.85 -26.13 -6.09
CA THR A 228 2.10 -26.19 -5.36
C THR A 228 3.27 -26.42 -6.31
N PHE A 229 4.49 -26.14 -5.85
CA PHE A 229 5.71 -26.34 -6.65
C PHE A 229 6.57 -27.52 -6.18
N GLY A 230 6.04 -28.40 -5.35
CA GLY A 230 6.77 -29.56 -4.82
C GLY A 230 7.58 -30.36 -5.85
N PRO A 231 6.97 -30.79 -6.98
CA PRO A 231 7.69 -31.53 -8.02
C PRO A 231 8.91 -30.81 -8.61
N LEU A 232 8.91 -29.46 -8.62
CA LEU A 232 10.03 -28.63 -9.10
C LEU A 232 11.07 -28.35 -8.02
N ASN A 233 10.81 -28.68 -6.75
CA ASN A 233 11.62 -28.31 -5.61
C ASN A 233 11.93 -29.51 -4.70
N GLY A 234 12.12 -30.72 -5.26
CA GLY A 234 12.44 -31.96 -4.55
C GLY A 234 11.36 -32.37 -3.56
N GLU A 235 10.10 -32.36 -4.02
CA GLU A 235 8.88 -32.73 -3.28
C GLU A 235 8.59 -31.82 -2.06
N ARG A 236 9.20 -30.64 -2.00
CA ARG A 236 9.00 -29.68 -0.92
C ARG A 236 8.15 -28.50 -1.41
N ASN A 237 7.02 -28.28 -0.77
CA ASN A 237 6.14 -27.13 -1.03
C ASN A 237 6.57 -25.86 -0.29
N TRP A 238 7.82 -25.78 0.12
CA TRP A 238 8.40 -24.63 0.81
C TRP A 238 9.83 -24.36 0.35
N VAL A 239 10.25 -23.12 0.45
CA VAL A 239 11.62 -22.67 0.26
C VAL A 239 12.18 -22.18 1.59
N GLY A 240 13.48 -22.32 1.81
CA GLY A 240 14.15 -21.91 3.04
C GLY A 240 15.42 -21.13 2.76
N ASP A 241 15.73 -20.19 3.66
CA ASP A 241 16.98 -19.46 3.72
C ASP A 241 17.81 -19.98 4.90
N GLU A 242 18.90 -20.65 4.58
CA GLU A 242 19.78 -21.28 5.59
C GLU A 242 20.53 -20.23 6.41
N ALA A 243 20.95 -19.11 5.78
CA ALA A 243 21.63 -18.03 6.48
C ALA A 243 20.67 -17.36 7.49
N ALA A 244 19.45 -17.11 7.05
CA ALA A 244 18.39 -16.61 7.92
C ALA A 244 18.06 -17.59 9.05
N ARG A 245 18.02 -18.90 8.78
CA ARG A 245 17.81 -19.94 9.82
C ARG A 245 18.89 -19.89 10.90
N LEU A 246 20.16 -19.75 10.51
CA LEU A 246 21.26 -19.64 11.46
C LEU A 246 21.19 -18.34 12.27
N GLY A 247 20.77 -17.24 11.66
CA GLY A 247 20.60 -15.95 12.34
C GLY A 247 19.35 -15.94 13.25
N TRP A 248 18.19 -16.23 12.70
CA TRP A 248 16.86 -15.93 13.26
C TRP A 248 15.98 -17.15 13.53
N GLY A 249 16.47 -18.36 13.22
CA GLY A 249 15.74 -19.61 13.47
C GLY A 249 15.40 -19.81 14.93
N ARG A 250 14.32 -20.56 15.19
CA ARG A 250 13.91 -20.95 16.54
C ARG A 250 14.84 -22.05 17.09
N TRP A 251 15.31 -21.88 18.31
CA TRP A 251 16.10 -22.92 18.97
C TRP A 251 15.23 -24.13 19.29
N ASP A 252 15.70 -25.33 18.91
CA ASP A 252 15.09 -26.61 19.22
C ASP A 252 16.05 -27.39 20.12
N ALA A 253 15.69 -27.49 21.38
CA ALA A 253 16.52 -28.16 22.39
C ALA A 253 16.65 -29.68 22.13
N SER A 254 15.65 -30.32 21.51
CA SER A 254 15.67 -31.74 21.18
C SER A 254 16.67 -32.08 20.07
N ARG A 255 16.91 -31.13 19.17
CA ARG A 255 17.86 -31.25 18.05
C ARG A 255 19.20 -30.61 18.33
N GLY A 256 19.31 -29.83 19.41
CA GLY A 256 20.50 -29.03 19.71
C GLY A 256 20.87 -28.02 18.61
N ALA A 257 19.87 -27.54 17.84
CA ALA A 257 20.08 -26.70 16.66
C ALA A 257 18.93 -25.72 16.46
N LYS A 258 19.19 -24.66 15.70
CA LYS A 258 18.14 -23.78 15.20
C LYS A 258 17.35 -24.45 14.08
N VAL A 259 16.04 -24.37 14.15
CA VAL A 259 15.10 -24.82 13.12
C VAL A 259 14.47 -23.63 12.42
N HIS A 260 13.93 -23.85 11.22
CA HIS A 260 13.25 -22.79 10.48
C HIS A 260 12.03 -22.24 11.24
N ARG A 261 11.79 -20.94 11.06
CA ARG A 261 10.51 -20.28 11.35
C ARG A 261 9.71 -20.32 10.06
N TYR A 262 8.65 -21.11 10.05
CA TYR A 262 7.84 -21.32 8.85
C TYR A 262 6.68 -20.33 8.79
N GLY A 263 6.39 -19.85 7.59
CA GLY A 263 5.19 -19.13 7.24
C GLY A 263 4.56 -19.69 5.97
N SER A 264 3.49 -19.07 5.50
CA SER A 264 2.85 -19.40 4.24
C SER A 264 2.43 -18.14 3.49
N VAL A 265 2.45 -18.22 2.16
CA VAL A 265 1.96 -17.17 1.27
C VAL A 265 1.08 -17.80 0.19
N VAL A 266 0.02 -17.10 -0.19
CA VAL A 266 -0.91 -17.53 -1.22
C VAL A 266 -0.87 -16.52 -2.36
N PHE A 267 -0.68 -17.00 -3.57
CA PHE A 267 -0.78 -16.25 -4.82
C PHE A 267 -1.99 -16.76 -5.61
N PRO A 268 -3.19 -16.24 -5.34
CA PRO A 268 -4.44 -16.86 -5.79
C PRO A 268 -4.61 -16.88 -7.32
N ASP A 269 -3.90 -16.02 -8.03
CA ASP A 269 -3.96 -15.93 -9.49
C ASP A 269 -2.81 -16.67 -10.19
N CYS A 270 -1.86 -17.23 -9.44
CA CYS A 270 -0.72 -17.95 -10.01
C CYS A 270 -1.15 -19.37 -10.42
N GLU A 271 -1.07 -19.67 -11.74
CA GLU A 271 -1.45 -20.96 -12.35
C GLU A 271 -0.24 -21.80 -12.77
N ASP A 272 0.98 -21.23 -12.73
CA ASP A 272 2.22 -21.92 -13.10
C ASP A 272 3.08 -22.22 -11.89
N ALA A 273 3.54 -23.49 -11.77
CA ALA A 273 4.34 -23.93 -10.62
C ALA A 273 5.75 -23.33 -10.59
N SER A 274 6.34 -23.00 -11.72
CA SER A 274 7.67 -22.38 -11.81
C SER A 274 7.61 -20.90 -11.43
N GLU A 275 6.56 -20.22 -11.86
CA GLU A 275 6.26 -18.85 -11.44
C GLU A 275 5.98 -18.80 -9.93
N LEU A 276 5.17 -19.72 -9.40
CA LEU A 276 4.88 -19.83 -7.98
C LEU A 276 6.15 -20.01 -7.13
N LEU A 277 7.08 -20.86 -7.60
CA LEU A 277 8.37 -21.04 -6.93
C LEU A 277 9.20 -19.75 -6.94
N ALA A 278 9.23 -19.02 -8.05
CA ALA A 278 9.94 -17.75 -8.17
C ALA A 278 9.34 -16.67 -7.26
N LEU A 279 8.02 -16.54 -7.24
CA LEU A 279 7.30 -15.60 -6.37
C LEU A 279 7.53 -15.93 -4.88
N THR A 280 7.46 -17.22 -4.51
CA THR A 280 7.70 -17.64 -3.12
C THR A 280 9.14 -17.37 -2.67
N ARG A 281 10.14 -17.53 -3.56
CA ARG A 281 11.55 -17.17 -3.28
C ARG A 281 11.73 -15.67 -3.11
N ALA A 282 11.09 -14.87 -3.96
CA ALA A 282 11.13 -13.41 -3.85
C ALA A 282 10.51 -12.93 -2.53
N GLU A 283 9.39 -13.50 -2.14
CA GLU A 283 8.74 -13.18 -0.87
C GLU A 283 9.57 -13.64 0.33
N LEU A 284 10.19 -14.83 0.28
CA LEU A 284 11.11 -15.27 1.33
C LEU A 284 12.27 -14.30 1.51
N ALA A 285 12.90 -13.85 0.43
CA ALA A 285 13.98 -12.87 0.49
C ALA A 285 13.54 -11.56 1.17
N ARG A 286 12.26 -11.18 1.04
CA ARG A 286 11.67 -10.00 1.68
C ARG A 286 11.48 -10.18 3.19
N VAL A 287 11.10 -11.39 3.65
CA VAL A 287 10.72 -11.65 5.06
C VAL A 287 11.81 -12.39 5.86
N SER A 288 12.92 -12.79 5.21
CA SER A 288 13.99 -13.57 5.86
C SER A 288 14.97 -12.75 6.69
N SER A 289 14.85 -11.44 6.67
CA SER A 289 15.64 -10.51 7.48
C SER A 289 14.76 -9.63 8.35
N PRO A 290 15.26 -9.22 9.55
CA PRO A 290 14.50 -8.31 10.40
C PRO A 290 14.15 -7.03 9.66
N GLN A 291 12.92 -6.62 9.80
CA GLN A 291 12.49 -5.32 9.31
C GLN A 291 13.04 -4.24 10.24
N VAL A 292 13.83 -3.35 9.70
CA VAL A 292 14.39 -2.23 10.47
C VAL A 292 13.72 -0.96 10.01
N SER A 293 13.09 -0.29 10.94
CA SER A 293 12.51 1.04 10.74
C SER A 293 13.35 2.07 11.47
N TYR A 294 13.55 3.21 10.83
CA TYR A 294 14.19 4.39 11.44
C TYR A 294 13.17 5.53 11.42
N GLU A 295 12.81 6.01 12.59
CA GLU A 295 12.07 7.25 12.73
C GLU A 295 13.06 8.40 12.94
N VAL A 296 13.01 9.37 12.05
CA VAL A 296 13.98 10.46 11.99
C VAL A 296 13.25 11.79 12.04
N ASP A 297 13.47 12.55 13.12
CA ASP A 297 13.10 13.96 13.16
C ASP A 297 14.23 14.76 12.51
N ALA A 298 14.04 15.17 11.28
CA ALA A 298 15.01 15.93 10.52
C ALA A 298 14.58 17.39 10.38
N ALA A 299 15.27 18.28 11.09
CA ALA A 299 15.11 19.73 10.88
C ALA A 299 15.70 20.12 9.51
N ASP A 300 16.82 19.51 9.10
CA ASP A 300 17.45 19.70 7.81
C ASP A 300 18.05 18.39 7.29
N VAL A 301 17.60 17.93 6.13
CA VAL A 301 18.25 16.86 5.38
C VAL A 301 19.30 17.49 4.46
N LEU A 302 20.56 17.17 4.72
CA LEU A 302 21.67 17.69 3.93
C LEU A 302 21.70 17.04 2.53
N GLY A 303 21.80 17.85 1.51
CA GLY A 303 22.32 17.41 0.21
C GLY A 303 21.48 17.66 -1.04
N CYS A 304 20.15 17.72 -1.01
CA CYS A 304 19.41 17.83 -2.27
C CYS A 304 17.94 18.22 -2.14
N GLY A 305 17.62 19.12 -1.23
CA GLY A 305 16.25 19.61 -1.09
C GLY A 305 15.33 18.66 -0.31
N ALA A 306 14.04 18.77 -0.55
CA ALA A 306 13.05 17.99 0.16
C ALA A 306 13.14 16.49 -0.18
N VAL A 307 13.09 15.63 0.84
CA VAL A 307 12.93 14.18 0.65
C VAL A 307 11.49 13.90 0.28
N GLY A 308 11.30 13.31 -0.90
CA GLY A 308 10.01 12.83 -1.37
C GLY A 308 9.64 11.47 -0.78
N LEU A 309 8.34 11.17 -0.81
CA LEU A 309 7.86 9.82 -0.49
C LEU A 309 8.44 8.81 -1.48
N GLY A 310 9.00 7.71 -0.97
CA GLY A 310 9.67 6.70 -1.78
C GLY A 310 11.15 6.96 -2.05
N ASP A 311 11.69 8.16 -1.75
CA ASP A 311 13.11 8.46 -1.94
C ASP A 311 14.01 7.65 -0.99
N ASP A 312 15.19 7.29 -1.48
CA ASP A 312 16.21 6.68 -0.64
C ASP A 312 16.99 7.75 0.12
N VAL A 313 17.26 7.48 1.40
CA VAL A 313 18.01 8.37 2.30
C VAL A 313 19.15 7.58 2.93
N ALA A 314 20.36 8.14 2.93
CA ALA A 314 21.47 7.59 3.69
C ALA A 314 21.41 8.06 5.13
N VAL A 315 21.28 7.13 6.07
CA VAL A 315 21.39 7.39 7.51
C VAL A 315 22.81 7.07 7.95
N CYS A 316 23.52 8.07 8.50
CA CYS A 316 24.90 7.96 8.96
C CYS A 316 24.95 8.30 10.45
N ASP A 317 25.39 7.34 11.26
CA ASP A 317 25.66 7.55 12.68
C ASP A 317 27.09 7.11 12.98
N ASP A 318 28.00 8.07 13.05
CA ASP A 318 29.40 7.83 13.36
C ASP A 318 29.68 7.84 14.88
N SER A 319 28.65 8.06 15.73
CA SER A 319 28.79 8.10 17.18
C SER A 319 28.91 6.73 17.84
N ARG A 320 28.55 5.66 17.11
CA ARG A 320 28.63 4.28 17.59
C ARG A 320 29.94 3.63 17.15
N ALA A 321 30.46 2.73 17.98
CA ALA A 321 31.72 2.01 17.73
C ALA A 321 31.76 1.23 16.41
N LEU A 322 30.61 0.94 15.80
CA LEU A 322 30.49 0.22 14.51
C LEU A 322 30.07 1.12 13.35
N GLY A 323 29.86 2.43 13.57
CA GLY A 323 29.37 3.37 12.56
C GLY A 323 28.12 2.84 11.85
N LEU A 324 26.99 3.48 11.96
CA LEU A 324 25.80 3.09 11.20
C LEU A 324 25.83 3.81 9.84
N ARG A 325 25.85 3.07 8.76
CA ARG A 325 25.67 3.60 7.39
C ARG A 325 24.67 2.75 6.66
N VAL A 326 23.44 3.19 6.63
CA VAL A 326 22.32 2.48 6.02
C VAL A 326 21.64 3.36 4.98
N ARG A 327 21.30 2.78 3.85
CA ARG A 327 20.38 3.39 2.89
C ARG A 327 19.00 2.83 3.16
N ALA A 328 18.06 3.70 3.53
CA ALA A 328 16.69 3.34 3.81
C ALA A 328 15.74 4.21 2.99
N ARG A 329 14.59 3.64 2.62
CA ARG A 329 13.57 4.30 1.82
C ARG A 329 12.64 5.12 2.72
N CYS A 330 12.27 6.31 2.30
CA CYS A 330 11.24 7.11 2.96
C CYS A 330 9.87 6.52 2.66
N VAL A 331 9.27 5.84 3.64
CA VAL A 331 7.97 5.18 3.51
C VAL A 331 6.82 5.97 4.09
N ARG A 332 7.11 6.88 5.03
CA ARG A 332 6.13 7.80 5.60
C ARG A 332 6.78 9.15 5.85
N ARG A 333 6.00 10.21 5.61
CA ARG A 333 6.44 11.59 5.80
C ARG A 333 5.35 12.37 6.51
N VAL A 334 5.68 12.97 7.63
CA VAL A 334 4.82 13.92 8.34
C VAL A 334 5.45 15.29 8.25
N ARG A 335 4.71 16.28 7.76
CA ARG A 335 5.17 17.65 7.59
C ARG A 335 4.24 18.60 8.33
N THR A 336 4.82 19.42 9.18
CA THR A 336 4.09 20.47 9.91
C THR A 336 4.44 21.82 9.31
N PHE A 337 3.53 22.36 8.52
CA PHE A 337 3.65 23.70 7.93
C PHE A 337 3.22 24.75 8.95
N GLY A 338 4.18 25.29 9.69
CA GLY A 338 3.95 26.35 10.65
C GLY A 338 4.20 27.75 10.08
N GLU A 339 3.87 28.78 10.86
CA GLU A 339 4.09 30.18 10.46
C GLU A 339 5.56 30.51 10.22
N ARG A 340 6.46 29.96 11.05
CA ARG A 340 7.88 30.28 11.06
C ARG A 340 8.78 29.19 10.50
N ALA A 341 8.38 27.93 10.58
CA ALA A 341 9.19 26.79 10.19
C ALA A 341 8.34 25.69 9.56
N LEU A 342 8.98 24.88 8.74
CA LEU A 342 8.50 23.60 8.27
C LEU A 342 9.26 22.50 9.02
N GLU A 343 8.52 21.76 9.83
CA GLU A 343 9.07 20.59 10.52
C GLU A 343 8.78 19.33 9.70
N ARG A 344 9.71 18.39 9.68
CA ARG A 344 9.61 17.14 8.94
C ARG A 344 9.98 15.98 9.84
N ARG A 345 9.11 14.99 9.87
CA ARG A 345 9.39 13.68 10.47
C ARG A 345 9.32 12.62 9.36
N LEU A 346 10.38 11.85 9.20
CA LEU A 346 10.52 10.83 8.18
C LEU A 346 10.58 9.46 8.85
N THR A 347 9.79 8.51 8.34
CA THR A 347 9.97 7.10 8.65
C THR A 347 10.71 6.46 7.49
N LEU A 348 11.89 5.94 7.78
CA LEU A 348 12.79 5.33 6.80
C LEU A 348 12.83 3.82 7.03
N GLY A 349 12.72 3.05 5.95
CA GLY A 349 12.66 1.59 6.02
C GLY A 349 11.24 1.10 5.83
N ARG A 350 10.74 0.22 6.70
CA ARG A 350 9.34 -0.21 6.69
C ARG A 350 8.55 0.58 7.72
N ALA A 351 7.45 1.20 7.31
CA ALA A 351 6.49 1.78 8.25
C ALA A 351 5.84 0.65 9.08
N GLU A 352 5.59 0.90 10.36
CA GLU A 352 4.60 0.11 11.09
C GLU A 352 3.27 0.25 10.34
N ARG A 353 2.56 -0.89 10.15
CA ARG A 353 1.28 -0.87 9.43
C ARG A 353 0.35 0.15 10.05
N SER A 354 -0.09 1.11 9.27
CA SER A 354 -1.11 2.06 9.73
C SER A 354 -2.40 1.30 10.04
N ALA A 355 -3.20 1.82 10.97
CA ALA A 355 -4.53 1.27 11.28
C ALA A 355 -5.41 1.17 10.02
N TRP A 356 -5.18 2.06 9.04
CA TRP A 356 -5.88 2.08 7.76
C TRP A 356 -5.45 0.92 6.84
N ALA A 357 -4.15 0.63 6.73
CA ALA A 357 -3.64 -0.52 5.98
C ALA A 357 -4.12 -1.84 6.61
N ALA A 358 -4.17 -1.91 7.96
CA ALA A 358 -4.73 -3.05 8.68
C ALA A 358 -6.24 -3.20 8.43
N ALA A 359 -7.01 -2.10 8.38
CA ALA A 359 -8.43 -2.11 8.09
C ALA A 359 -8.73 -2.55 6.64
N SER A 360 -7.95 -2.10 5.66
CA SER A 360 -8.09 -2.52 4.25
C SER A 360 -7.75 -4.00 4.06
N GLU A 361 -6.75 -4.52 4.77
CA GLU A 361 -6.41 -5.94 4.75
C GLU A 361 -7.49 -6.81 5.42
N VAL A 362 -8.07 -6.34 6.52
CA VAL A 362 -9.21 -7.01 7.17
C VAL A 362 -10.42 -7.02 6.23
N ALA A 363 -10.72 -5.91 5.56
CA ALA A 363 -11.79 -5.85 4.57
C ALA A 363 -11.55 -6.80 3.39
N ALA A 364 -10.32 -6.87 2.86
CA ALA A 364 -9.95 -7.81 1.80
C ALA A 364 -10.04 -9.27 2.26
N ARG A 365 -9.65 -9.57 3.52
CA ARG A 365 -9.76 -10.93 4.10
C ARG A 365 -11.21 -11.33 4.35
N VAL A 366 -12.07 -10.38 4.77
CA VAL A 366 -13.51 -10.61 4.93
C VAL A 366 -14.16 -10.89 3.57
N ALA A 367 -13.86 -10.08 2.54
CA ALA A 367 -14.33 -10.30 1.19
C ALA A 367 -13.90 -11.67 0.63
N GLY A 368 -12.63 -12.07 0.81
CA GLY A 368 -12.13 -13.38 0.42
C GLY A 368 -12.74 -14.55 1.23
N ALA A 369 -13.12 -14.33 2.49
CA ALA A 369 -13.82 -15.33 3.30
C ALA A 369 -15.30 -15.48 2.89
N GLU A 370 -15.95 -14.38 2.52
CA GLU A 370 -17.31 -14.37 1.97
C GLU A 370 -17.36 -15.04 0.60
N GLU A 371 -16.38 -14.82 -0.26
CA GLU A 371 -16.23 -15.51 -1.54
C GLU A 371 -16.06 -17.02 -1.35
N THR A 372 -15.26 -17.43 -0.37
CA THR A 372 -15.07 -18.85 -0.04
C THR A 372 -16.34 -19.46 0.54
N ALA A 373 -17.11 -18.71 1.33
CA ALA A 373 -18.38 -19.14 1.91
C ALA A 373 -19.50 -19.22 0.85
N ALA A 374 -19.57 -18.25 -0.07
CA ALA A 374 -20.51 -18.26 -1.18
C ALA A 374 -20.26 -19.44 -2.13
N SER A 375 -18.99 -19.68 -2.49
CA SER A 375 -18.56 -20.85 -3.29
C SER A 375 -18.91 -22.19 -2.60
N ALA A 376 -18.77 -22.27 -1.28
CA ALA A 376 -19.15 -23.46 -0.51
C ALA A 376 -20.68 -23.64 -0.45
N ALA A 377 -21.46 -22.54 -0.36
CA ALA A 377 -22.93 -22.58 -0.37
C ALA A 377 -23.49 -23.00 -1.72
N ASP A 378 -22.91 -22.52 -2.82
CA ASP A 378 -23.27 -22.94 -4.19
C ASP A 378 -22.95 -24.44 -4.43
N ALA A 379 -21.85 -24.93 -3.90
CA ALA A 379 -21.50 -26.35 -3.96
C ALA A 379 -22.48 -27.22 -3.17
N VAL A 380 -22.98 -26.76 -2.02
CA VAL A 380 -24.00 -27.44 -1.21
C VAL A 380 -25.36 -27.39 -1.92
N GLY A 381 -25.75 -26.25 -2.49
CA GLY A 381 -26.99 -26.09 -3.26
C GLY A 381 -27.05 -27.01 -4.48
N SER A 382 -25.92 -27.19 -5.19
CA SER A 382 -25.84 -28.11 -6.31
C SER A 382 -25.94 -29.60 -5.91
N LEU A 383 -25.50 -29.95 -4.70
CA LEU A 383 -25.64 -31.30 -4.15
C LEU A 383 -27.09 -31.62 -3.72
N GLU A 384 -27.83 -30.61 -3.21
CA GLU A 384 -29.24 -30.76 -2.86
C GLU A 384 -30.13 -30.91 -4.11
N ASP A 385 -29.79 -30.18 -5.21
CA ASP A 385 -30.51 -30.31 -6.49
C ASP A 385 -30.28 -31.67 -7.19
N LEU A 386 -29.12 -32.29 -6.98
CA LEU A 386 -28.83 -33.66 -7.43
C LEU A 386 -29.52 -34.73 -6.56
N GLY A 387 -29.78 -34.42 -5.27
CA GLY A 387 -30.52 -35.30 -4.36
C GLY A 387 -32.04 -35.33 -4.63
N THR A 388 -32.61 -34.22 -5.09
CA THR A 388 -34.06 -34.11 -5.36
C THR A 388 -34.49 -34.66 -6.75
N ARG A 389 -33.58 -34.97 -7.64
CA ARG A 389 -33.86 -35.60 -8.95
C ARG A 389 -33.87 -37.14 -8.91
N ARG A 390 -33.77 -37.75 -7.76
CA ARG A 390 -33.82 -39.23 -7.59
C ARG A 390 -35.02 -39.67 -6.76
N PHE A 391 -36.25 -39.20 -7.11
CA PHE A 391 -37.49 -39.86 -6.73
C PHE A 391 -38.55 -39.67 -7.82
#